data_1ee0915994fcc5e2a0cf845085f9cd8b
#
_entry.id   1ee0915994fcc5e2a0cf845085f9cd8b
#
_cell.length_a   1.000
_cell.length_b   1.000
_cell.length_c   1.000
_cell.angle_alpha   90.00
_cell.angle_beta   90.00
_cell.angle_gamma   90.00
#
_symmetry.space_group_name_H-M   'P 1'
#
loop_
_entity.id
_entity.type
_entity.pdbx_description
1 polymer ?
#
loop_
_entity_poly.entity_id
_entity_poly.type
_entity_poly.pdbx_seq_one_letter_code
_entity_poly.pdbx_strand_id
1 'polypeptide(L)'
;MMAEHGKDASQRVELRERIITAATEAFTSKGIKSITMDDIAAALGISKRTLYEVFSDKESLLKECILKAQADRDKYLQKIFEQSHNELEVI
;
A
#
# COMPACT_ATOMS: atom_id res chain seq x y z
N MET A 1 3.61 25.96 -13.25
CA MET A 1 4.24 24.96 -14.09
C MET A 1 4.86 23.86 -13.30
N MET A 2 5.79 24.19 -12.44
CA MET A 2 6.34 23.16 -11.57
C MET A 2 5.28 22.51 -10.70
N ALA A 3 4.30 23.30 -10.29
CA ALA A 3 3.20 22.80 -9.49
C ALA A 3 2.38 21.77 -10.24
N GLU A 4 2.23 21.94 -11.55
CA GLU A 4 1.48 20.98 -12.35
C GLU A 4 2.20 19.64 -12.44
N HIS A 5 3.49 19.69 -12.66
CA HIS A 5 4.29 18.47 -12.69
C HIS A 5 4.24 17.77 -11.35
N GLY A 6 4.38 18.53 -10.29
CA GLY A 6 4.28 17.98 -8.95
C GLY A 6 2.93 17.36 -8.68
N LYS A 7 1.87 17.99 -9.17
CA LYS A 7 0.52 17.47 -9.01
C LYS A 7 0.35 16.12 -9.68
N ASP A 8 0.82 16.00 -10.91
CA ASP A 8 0.69 14.74 -11.64
C ASP A 8 1.42 13.62 -10.94
N ALA A 9 2.65 13.88 -10.52
CA ALA A 9 3.44 12.89 -9.81
C ALA A 9 2.78 12.54 -8.49
N SER A 10 2.30 13.54 -7.77
CA SER A 10 1.62 13.32 -6.48
C SER A 10 0.35 12.49 -6.66
N GLN A 11 -0.41 12.79 -7.71
CA GLN A 11 -1.65 12.04 -7.96
C GLN A 11 -1.38 10.58 -8.25
N ARG A 12 -0.33 10.29 -9.00
CA ARG A 12 0.02 8.91 -9.30
C ARG A 12 0.46 8.18 -8.04
N VAL A 13 1.28 8.82 -7.23
CA VAL A 13 1.73 8.23 -5.98
C VAL A 13 0.55 8.01 -5.05
N GLU A 14 -0.34 8.99 -4.95
CA GLU A 14 -1.51 8.87 -4.11
C GLU A 14 -2.42 7.74 -4.58
N LEU A 15 -2.64 7.64 -5.89
CA LEU A 15 -3.49 6.58 -6.42
C LEU A 15 -2.89 5.22 -6.13
N ARG A 16 -1.60 5.07 -6.36
CA ARG A 16 -0.91 3.82 -6.08
C ARG A 16 -1.06 3.43 -4.61
N GLU A 17 -0.87 4.39 -3.72
CA GLU A 17 -0.99 4.14 -2.29
C GLU A 17 -2.42 3.76 -1.91
N ARG A 18 -3.39 4.44 -2.51
CA ARG A 18 -4.79 4.14 -2.24
C ARG A 18 -5.15 2.74 -2.72
N ILE A 19 -4.62 2.34 -3.86
CA ILE A 19 -4.85 1.00 -4.39
C ILE A 19 -4.27 -0.03 -3.43
N ILE A 20 -3.03 0.18 -2.98
CA ILE A 20 -2.38 -0.75 -2.08
C ILE A 20 -3.14 -0.85 -0.76
N THR A 21 -3.56 0.28 -0.21
CA THR A 21 -4.31 0.30 1.04
C THR A 21 -5.63 -0.44 0.90
N ALA A 22 -6.39 -0.13 -0.14
CA ALA A 22 -7.69 -0.77 -0.36
C ALA A 22 -7.53 -2.26 -0.61
N ALA A 23 -6.52 -2.64 -1.39
CA ALA A 23 -6.26 -4.04 -1.67
C ALA A 23 -5.86 -4.80 -0.41
N THR A 24 -5.00 -4.20 0.40
CA THR A 24 -4.57 -4.81 1.66
C THR A 24 -5.76 -5.07 2.58
N GLU A 25 -6.62 -4.07 2.72
CA GLU A 25 -7.81 -4.23 3.54
C GLU A 25 -8.73 -5.32 3.00
N ALA A 26 -8.93 -5.34 1.69
CA ALA A 26 -9.80 -6.35 1.09
C ALA A 26 -9.21 -7.75 1.25
N PHE A 27 -7.92 -7.89 1.01
CA PHE A 27 -7.26 -9.19 1.13
C PHE A 27 -7.28 -9.71 2.57
N THR A 28 -7.12 -8.82 3.54
CA THR A 28 -7.10 -9.25 4.94
C THR A 28 -8.50 -9.54 5.47
N SER A 29 -9.52 -8.84 4.99
CA SER A 29 -10.86 -9.05 5.50
C SER A 29 -11.59 -10.17 4.80
N LYS A 30 -11.37 -10.38 3.50
CA LYS A 30 -12.10 -11.39 2.73
C LYS A 30 -11.24 -12.52 2.19
N GLY A 31 -9.92 -12.38 2.32
CA GLY A 31 -9.02 -13.40 1.81
C GLY A 31 -8.55 -13.09 0.41
N ILE A 32 -7.32 -13.48 0.11
CA ILE A 32 -6.68 -13.17 -1.17
C ILE A 32 -7.44 -13.80 -2.33
N LYS A 33 -7.87 -15.04 -2.16
CA LYS A 33 -8.53 -15.76 -3.25
C LYS A 33 -9.89 -15.20 -3.59
N SER A 34 -10.57 -14.61 -2.62
CA SER A 34 -11.92 -14.09 -2.81
C SER A 34 -11.96 -12.74 -3.51
N ILE A 35 -10.86 -12.03 -3.54
CA ILE A 35 -10.81 -10.67 -4.06
C ILE A 35 -10.23 -10.66 -5.46
N THR A 36 -10.90 -9.98 -6.38
CA THR A 36 -10.44 -9.82 -7.76
C THR A 36 -10.02 -8.38 -8.00
N MET A 37 -9.33 -8.17 -9.13
CA MET A 37 -8.96 -6.81 -9.52
C MET A 37 -10.21 -5.95 -9.73
N ASP A 38 -11.28 -6.55 -10.25
CA ASP A 38 -12.55 -5.85 -10.41
C ASP A 38 -13.08 -5.35 -9.08
N ASP A 39 -12.99 -6.19 -8.06
CA ASP A 39 -13.45 -5.82 -6.72
C ASP A 39 -12.68 -4.62 -6.19
N ILE A 40 -11.40 -4.61 -6.41
CA ILE A 40 -10.54 -3.52 -5.93
C ILE A 40 -10.87 -2.22 -6.67
N ALA A 41 -11.02 -2.30 -7.98
CA ALA A 41 -11.37 -1.13 -8.78
C ALA A 41 -12.72 -0.56 -8.34
N ALA A 42 -13.68 -1.44 -8.12
CA ALA A 42 -15.02 -1.02 -7.68
C ALA A 42 -14.98 -0.36 -6.32
N ALA A 43 -14.20 -0.92 -5.40
CA ALA A 43 -14.09 -0.37 -4.06
C ALA A 43 -13.48 1.04 -4.07
N LEU A 44 -12.59 1.29 -5.02
CA LEU A 44 -11.92 2.59 -5.14
C LEU A 44 -12.69 3.56 -6.00
N GLY A 45 -13.69 3.08 -6.74
CA GLY A 45 -14.43 3.94 -7.66
C GLY A 45 -13.61 4.31 -8.88
N ILE A 46 -12.67 3.47 -9.29
CA ILE A 46 -11.86 3.70 -10.48
C ILE A 46 -12.16 2.64 -11.51
N SER A 47 -11.81 2.94 -12.77
CA SER A 47 -12.02 1.97 -13.83
C SER A 47 -10.99 0.85 -13.73
N LYS A 48 -11.38 -0.31 -14.27
CA LYS A 48 -10.50 -1.44 -14.34
C LYS A 48 -9.22 -1.09 -15.10
N ARG A 49 -9.38 -0.32 -16.18
CA ARG A 49 -8.26 0.12 -16.98
C ARG A 49 -7.25 0.92 -16.16
N THR A 50 -7.75 1.84 -15.36
CA THR A 50 -6.89 2.66 -14.51
C THR A 50 -6.11 1.79 -13.54
N LEU A 51 -6.78 0.81 -12.95
CA LEU A 51 -6.12 -0.09 -12.02
C LEU A 51 -5.01 -0.88 -12.72
N TYR A 52 -5.30 -1.41 -13.91
CA TYR A 52 -4.32 -2.20 -14.65
C TYR A 52 -3.16 -1.36 -15.18
N GLU A 53 -3.35 -0.06 -15.31
CA GLU A 53 -2.24 0.83 -15.66
C GLU A 53 -1.22 0.95 -14.52
N VAL A 54 -1.68 0.84 -13.30
CA VAL A 54 -0.82 0.93 -12.13
C VAL A 54 -0.23 -0.43 -11.77
N PHE A 55 -1.05 -1.46 -11.78
CA PHE A 55 -0.65 -2.83 -11.47
C PHE A 55 -1.12 -3.76 -12.57
N SER A 56 -0.18 -4.43 -13.21
CA SER A 56 -0.49 -5.24 -14.38
C SER A 56 -1.35 -6.46 -14.06
N ASP A 57 -1.27 -6.98 -12.83
CA ASP A 57 -2.07 -8.11 -12.43
C ASP A 57 -2.19 -8.15 -10.90
N LYS A 58 -2.99 -9.11 -10.44
CA LYS A 58 -3.26 -9.25 -9.01
C LYS A 58 -2.01 -9.63 -8.23
N GLU A 59 -1.16 -10.45 -8.83
CA GLU A 59 0.06 -10.89 -8.17
C GLU A 59 1.00 -9.71 -7.92
N SER A 60 1.13 -8.82 -8.89
CA SER A 60 1.96 -7.63 -8.73
C SER A 60 1.42 -6.75 -7.61
N LEU A 61 0.11 -6.59 -7.57
CA LEU A 61 -0.53 -5.80 -6.52
C LEU A 61 -0.33 -6.45 -5.16
N LEU A 62 -0.54 -7.75 -5.07
CA LEU A 62 -0.37 -8.50 -3.84
C LEU A 62 1.05 -8.37 -3.31
N LYS A 63 2.02 -8.46 -4.21
CA LYS A 63 3.42 -8.32 -3.85
C LYS A 63 3.69 -6.97 -3.21
N GLU A 64 3.14 -5.91 -3.80
CA GLU A 64 3.34 -4.57 -3.26
C GLU A 64 2.65 -4.42 -1.90
N CYS A 65 1.49 -5.04 -1.75
CA CYS A 65 0.79 -5.02 -0.47
C CYS A 65 1.64 -5.68 0.63
N ILE A 66 2.24 -6.80 0.31
CA ILE A 66 3.09 -7.52 1.26
C ILE A 66 4.32 -6.69 1.60
N LEU A 67 4.96 -6.11 0.59
CA LEU A 67 6.14 -5.29 0.81
C LEU A 67 5.84 -4.08 1.69
N LYS A 68 4.70 -3.45 1.45
CA LYS A 68 4.31 -2.31 2.26
C LYS A 68 4.02 -2.70 3.69
N ALA A 69 3.35 -3.83 3.88
CA ALA A 69 3.05 -4.33 5.21
C ALA A 69 4.34 -4.64 5.97
N GLN A 70 5.31 -5.22 5.29
CA GLN A 70 6.59 -5.51 5.91
C GLN A 70 7.33 -4.23 6.27
N ALA A 71 7.31 -3.24 5.39
CA ALA A 71 7.96 -1.96 5.66
C ALA A 71 7.36 -1.28 6.87
N ASP A 72 6.03 -1.29 6.96
CA ASP A 72 5.34 -0.70 8.11
C ASP A 72 5.68 -1.45 9.39
N ARG A 73 5.73 -2.76 9.32
CA ARG A 73 6.09 -3.59 10.47
C ARG A 73 7.52 -3.31 10.91
N ASP A 74 8.42 -3.20 9.95
CA ASP A 74 9.81 -2.91 10.25
C ASP A 74 9.97 -1.56 10.94
N LYS A 75 9.23 -0.56 10.46
CA LYS A 75 9.26 0.76 11.09
C LYS A 75 8.78 0.68 12.55
N TYR A 76 7.72 -0.05 12.77
CA TYR A 76 7.15 -0.21 14.09
C TYR A 76 8.11 -0.92 15.02
N LEU A 77 8.70 -2.00 14.53
CA LEU A 77 9.68 -2.76 15.31
C LEU A 77 10.92 -1.93 15.60
N GLN A 78 11.33 -1.12 14.64
CA GLN A 78 12.48 -0.25 14.84
C GLN A 78 12.22 0.74 15.97
N LYS A 79 11.03 1.31 16.00
CA LYS A 79 10.66 2.24 17.06
C LYS A 79 10.68 1.57 18.41
N ILE A 80 10.10 0.38 18.49
CA ILE A 80 10.09 -0.38 19.74
C ILE A 80 11.50 -0.72 20.17
N PHE A 81 12.32 -1.14 19.22
CA PHE A 81 13.69 -1.52 19.50
C PHE A 81 14.49 -0.32 20.03
N GLU A 82 14.29 0.85 19.40
CA GLU A 82 14.99 2.05 19.84
C GLU A 82 14.59 2.43 21.26
N GLN A 83 13.31 2.36 21.57
CA GLN A 83 12.83 2.67 22.90
C GLN A 83 13.39 1.70 23.92
N SER A 84 13.36 0.40 23.59
CA SER A 84 13.90 -0.62 24.47
C SER A 84 15.40 -0.45 24.67
N HIS A 85 16.08 -0.10 23.59
CA HIS A 85 17.51 0.11 23.64
C HIS A 85 17.87 1.28 24.56
N ASN A 86 17.10 2.36 24.46
CA ASN A 86 17.30 3.52 25.32
C ASN A 86 17.11 3.16 26.77
N GLU A 87 16.09 2.36 27.05
CA GLU A 87 15.83 1.91 28.41
C GLU A 87 17.00 1.07 28.95
N LEU A 88 17.50 0.20 28.09
CA LEU A 88 18.62 -0.63 28.48
C LEU A 88 19.87 0.20 28.75
N GLU A 89 20.08 1.25 28.00
CA GLU A 89 21.20 2.11 28.21
C GLU A 89 21.11 2.85 29.54
N VAL A 90 19.90 3.26 29.88
CA VAL A 90 19.66 3.96 31.14
C VAL A 90 19.93 3.03 32.31
N ILE A 91 19.58 1.78 32.16
CA ILE A 91 19.81 0.79 33.20
C ILE A 91 21.27 0.40 33.27
#